data_fcd0836122f9b4ce8c5c7f1e8108cd56
#
_entry.id   fcd0836122f9b4ce8c5c7f1e8108cd56
#
_cell.length_a   1.000
_cell.length_b   1.000
_cell.length_c   1.000
_cell.angle_alpha   90.00
_cell.angle_beta   90.00
_cell.angle_gamma   90.00
#
_symmetry.space_group_name_H-M   'P 1'
#
loop_
_entity.id
_entity.type
_entity.pdbx_description
1 polymer ?
#
loop_
_entity_poly.entity_id
_entity_poly.type
_entity_poly.pdbx_seq_one_letter_code
_entity_poly.pdbx_strand_id
1 'polypeptide(L)'
;MVAVKSIPALFPDVKNFHRLKDMCRYQMSVFSNSDLQSLNNAVTRLGIPVDRAISAEQVGYCKSDSGAYNHAIKELGMPGARAAYVADHAWDTPGARPLGMAGACLYKITLADFDDSQADLEVSGPAGLGDRLTEL
;
A
#
# COMPACT_ATOMS: atom_id res chain seq x y z
N MET A 1 2.86 -1.46 5.12
CA MET A 1 2.38 -2.14 3.91
C MET A 1 2.20 -1.14 2.78
N VAL A 2 2.77 -1.39 1.64
CA VAL A 2 2.60 -0.55 0.46
C VAL A 2 1.76 -1.33 -0.55
N ALA A 3 0.59 -0.81 -0.92
CA ALA A 3 -0.22 -1.37 -1.99
C ALA A 3 0.14 -0.69 -3.31
N VAL A 4 0.74 -1.43 -4.22
CA VAL A 4 1.01 -0.96 -5.58
C VAL A 4 -0.04 -1.58 -6.50
N LYS A 5 -0.90 -0.74 -7.05
CA LYS A 5 -1.83 -1.15 -8.10
C LYS A 5 -1.04 -1.48 -9.36
N SER A 6 -1.49 -2.45 -10.15
CA SER A 6 -0.84 -2.85 -11.40
C SER A 6 -0.50 -1.61 -12.26
N ILE A 7 0.78 -1.33 -12.37
CA ILE A 7 1.27 -0.15 -13.11
C ILE A 7 1.82 -0.65 -14.45
N PRO A 8 1.26 -0.21 -15.58
CA PRO A 8 1.75 -0.64 -16.90
C PRO A 8 3.16 -0.14 -17.21
N ALA A 9 3.59 0.92 -16.53
CA ALA A 9 4.92 1.52 -16.69
C ALA A 9 5.49 1.93 -15.34
N LEU A 10 6.81 1.81 -15.17
CA LEU A 10 7.51 2.29 -14.00
C LEU A 10 7.47 3.82 -13.96
N PHE A 11 6.89 4.38 -12.92
CA PHE A 11 7.06 5.78 -12.63
C PHE A 11 8.50 6.06 -12.18
N PRO A 12 9.08 7.25 -12.52
CA PRO A 12 10.47 7.58 -12.17
C PRO A 12 10.77 7.52 -10.67
N ASP A 13 9.75 7.61 -9.84
CA ASP A 13 9.83 7.63 -8.37
C ASP A 13 9.82 6.23 -7.72
N VAL A 14 9.63 5.16 -8.48
CA VAL A 14 9.66 3.78 -7.96
C VAL A 14 10.98 3.45 -7.23
N LYS A 15 12.10 4.02 -7.71
CA LYS A 15 13.40 3.91 -7.02
C LYS A 15 13.37 4.38 -5.56
N ASN A 16 12.45 5.25 -5.19
CA ASN A 16 12.30 5.72 -3.82
C ASN A 16 11.78 4.63 -2.87
N PHE A 17 11.17 3.57 -3.36
CA PHE A 17 10.80 2.41 -2.53
C PHE A 17 12.03 1.64 -2.06
N HIS A 18 13.09 1.56 -2.87
CA HIS A 18 14.37 1.01 -2.43
C HIS A 18 14.94 1.82 -1.27
N ARG A 19 14.95 3.15 -1.42
CA ARG A 19 15.40 4.05 -0.36
C ARG A 19 14.55 3.93 0.91
N LEU A 20 13.23 3.82 0.76
CA LEU A 20 12.32 3.62 1.90
C LEU A 20 12.66 2.33 2.66
N LYS A 21 12.91 1.23 1.95
CA LYS A 21 13.31 -0.04 2.54
C LYS A 21 14.61 0.07 3.32
N ASP A 22 15.61 0.74 2.74
CA ASP A 22 16.94 0.89 3.34
C ASP A 22 16.92 1.80 4.58
N MET A 23 16.14 2.89 4.53
CA MET A 23 16.10 3.88 5.61
C MET A 23 15.26 3.45 6.81
N CYS A 24 14.14 2.80 6.58
CA CYS A 24 13.08 2.71 7.57
C CYS A 24 13.02 1.37 8.31
N ARG A 25 13.78 0.36 7.91
CA ARG A 25 13.73 -1.02 8.46
C ARG A 25 12.32 -1.62 8.49
N TYR A 26 11.42 -1.12 7.65
CA TYR A 26 10.05 -1.62 7.55
C TYR A 26 9.99 -2.85 6.66
N GLN A 27 9.09 -3.77 7.02
CA GLN A 27 8.60 -4.74 6.06
C GLN A 27 7.76 -4.02 5.02
N MET A 28 8.05 -4.28 3.75
CA MET A 28 7.27 -3.76 2.64
C MET A 28 6.49 -4.91 2.00
N SER A 29 5.19 -4.74 1.90
CA SER A 29 4.31 -5.72 1.27
C SER A 29 3.43 -5.06 0.22
N VAL A 30 3.14 -5.80 -0.83
CA VAL A 30 2.18 -5.37 -1.86
C VAL A 30 0.87 -6.09 -1.63
N PHE A 31 -0.23 -5.34 -1.64
CA PHE A 31 -1.58 -5.87 -1.51
C PHE A 31 -2.43 -5.47 -2.72
N SER A 32 -3.00 -6.46 -3.42
CA SER A 32 -3.73 -6.25 -4.67
C SER A 32 -4.97 -7.14 -4.77
N ASN A 33 -5.92 -6.71 -5.60
CA ASN A 33 -7.05 -7.54 -6.04
C ASN A 33 -6.66 -8.57 -7.12
N SER A 34 -5.47 -8.43 -7.73
CA SER A 34 -4.98 -9.37 -8.74
C SER A 34 -4.74 -10.75 -8.14
N ASP A 35 -4.82 -11.79 -8.97
CA ASP A 35 -4.38 -13.13 -8.58
C ASP A 35 -2.90 -13.14 -8.16
N LEU A 36 -2.55 -14.09 -7.31
CA LEU A 36 -1.21 -14.11 -6.70
C LEU A 36 -0.08 -14.29 -7.74
N GLN A 37 -0.31 -15.05 -8.80
CA GLN A 37 0.70 -15.27 -9.84
C GLN A 37 0.97 -13.99 -10.61
N SER A 38 -0.08 -13.30 -11.05
CA SER A 38 0.04 -12.00 -11.74
C SER A 38 0.71 -10.96 -10.85
N LEU A 39 0.38 -10.94 -9.56
CA LEU A 39 0.98 -10.04 -8.59
C LEU A 39 2.48 -10.30 -8.41
N ASN A 40 2.89 -11.55 -8.24
CA ASN A 40 4.30 -11.93 -8.12
C ASN A 40 5.09 -11.58 -9.39
N ASN A 41 4.51 -11.81 -10.57
CA ASN A 41 5.13 -11.44 -11.83
C ASN A 41 5.32 -9.91 -11.94
N ALA A 42 4.33 -9.14 -11.52
CA ALA A 42 4.40 -7.68 -11.51
C ALA A 42 5.50 -7.19 -10.54
N VAL A 43 5.56 -7.70 -9.33
CA VAL A 43 6.58 -7.36 -8.34
C VAL A 43 7.98 -7.65 -8.88
N THR A 44 8.19 -8.82 -9.48
CA THR A 44 9.46 -9.21 -10.07
C THR A 44 9.87 -8.26 -11.21
N ARG A 45 8.94 -7.94 -12.10
CA ARG A 45 9.19 -7.02 -13.23
C ARG A 45 9.49 -5.60 -12.77
N LEU A 46 8.86 -5.15 -11.69
CA LEU A 46 9.07 -3.81 -11.15
C LEU A 46 10.40 -3.69 -10.37
N GLY A 47 10.98 -4.81 -9.94
CA GLY A 47 12.20 -4.81 -9.14
C GLY A 47 12.03 -4.09 -7.79
N ILE A 48 10.81 -4.03 -7.26
CA ILE A 48 10.52 -3.41 -5.96
C ILE A 48 10.96 -4.35 -4.84
N PRO A 49 11.61 -3.84 -3.78
CA PRO A 49 12.07 -4.66 -2.66
C PRO A 49 10.89 -5.03 -1.74
N VAL A 50 10.10 -6.01 -2.14
CA VAL A 50 8.88 -6.46 -1.45
C VAL A 50 9.16 -7.73 -0.65
N ASP A 51 8.82 -7.71 0.63
CA ASP A 51 8.94 -8.88 1.51
C ASP A 51 7.78 -9.87 1.32
N ARG A 52 6.58 -9.37 0.97
CA ARG A 52 5.40 -10.20 0.70
C ARG A 52 4.53 -9.61 -0.41
N ALA A 53 3.96 -10.51 -1.22
CA ALA A 53 2.86 -10.20 -2.13
C ALA A 53 1.58 -10.84 -1.59
N ILE A 54 0.54 -10.05 -1.39
CA ILE A 54 -0.73 -10.46 -0.80
C ILE A 54 -1.85 -10.20 -1.80
N SER A 55 -2.57 -11.26 -2.14
CA SER A 55 -3.69 -11.22 -3.09
C SER A 55 -5.02 -11.33 -2.33
N ALA A 56 -5.91 -10.36 -2.54
CA ALA A 56 -7.26 -10.40 -1.98
C ALA A 56 -8.12 -11.49 -2.65
N GLU A 57 -7.80 -11.85 -3.90
CA GLU A 57 -8.49 -12.90 -4.64
C GLU A 57 -8.40 -14.25 -3.94
N GLN A 58 -7.33 -14.53 -3.21
CA GLN A 58 -7.14 -15.79 -2.48
C GLN A 58 -8.25 -16.09 -1.46
N VAL A 59 -8.93 -15.07 -0.97
CA VAL A 59 -10.04 -15.20 -0.01
C VAL A 59 -11.41 -14.85 -0.60
N GLY A 60 -11.46 -14.59 -1.91
CA GLY A 60 -12.70 -14.27 -2.62
C GLY A 60 -13.26 -12.87 -2.33
N TYR A 61 -12.49 -11.98 -1.77
CA TYR A 61 -12.85 -10.58 -1.51
C TYR A 61 -12.07 -9.64 -2.42
N CYS A 62 -12.64 -8.46 -2.66
CA CYS A 62 -11.93 -7.35 -3.30
C CYS A 62 -11.65 -6.24 -2.28
N LYS A 63 -10.61 -5.45 -2.52
CA LYS A 63 -10.41 -4.21 -1.76
C LYS A 63 -11.63 -3.32 -1.93
N SER A 64 -11.96 -2.74 -0.95
CA SER A 64 -12.90 -2.07 -0.11
C SER A 64 -13.64 -3.01 0.86
N ASP A 65 -13.70 -4.31 0.62
CA ASP A 65 -14.29 -5.25 1.58
C ASP A 65 -13.34 -5.52 2.76
N SER A 66 -13.88 -5.52 3.98
CA SER A 66 -13.11 -5.77 5.21
C SER A 66 -12.44 -7.15 5.24
N GLY A 67 -13.02 -8.13 4.58
CA GLY A 67 -12.45 -9.47 4.44
C GLY A 67 -11.10 -9.47 3.74
N ALA A 68 -10.92 -8.62 2.72
CA ALA A 68 -9.67 -8.46 2.01
C ALA A 68 -8.57 -7.88 2.92
N TYR A 69 -8.88 -6.85 3.70
CA TYR A 69 -7.92 -6.23 4.63
C TYR A 69 -7.62 -7.12 5.84
N ASN A 70 -8.59 -7.87 6.35
CA ASN A 70 -8.37 -8.89 7.38
C ASN A 70 -7.39 -9.97 6.91
N HIS A 71 -7.53 -10.41 5.66
CA HIS A 71 -6.57 -11.33 5.06
C HIS A 71 -5.16 -10.73 5.02
N ALA A 72 -5.04 -9.47 4.58
CA ALA A 72 -3.75 -8.80 4.53
C ALA A 72 -3.08 -8.72 5.92
N ILE A 73 -3.80 -8.34 6.97
CA ILE A 73 -3.29 -8.30 8.34
C ILE A 73 -2.84 -9.68 8.82
N LYS A 74 -3.60 -10.73 8.52
CA LYS A 74 -3.24 -12.11 8.86
C LYS A 74 -1.94 -12.52 8.16
N GLU A 75 -1.80 -12.23 6.88
CA GLU A 75 -0.60 -12.54 6.11
C GLU A 75 0.62 -11.74 6.58
N LEU A 76 0.44 -10.50 7.03
CA LEU A 76 1.52 -9.70 7.61
C LEU A 76 2.00 -10.25 8.96
N GLY A 77 1.16 -11.00 9.69
CA GLY A 77 1.50 -11.57 11.00
C GLY A 77 1.72 -10.53 12.08
N MET A 78 1.09 -9.36 11.95
CA MET A 78 1.22 -8.26 12.91
C MET A 78 -0.12 -7.54 13.13
N PRO A 79 -0.33 -6.90 14.30
CA PRO A 79 -1.53 -6.08 14.50
C PRO A 79 -1.58 -4.90 13.54
N GLY A 80 -2.80 -4.52 13.13
CA GLY A 80 -3.02 -3.38 12.23
C GLY A 80 -2.39 -2.08 12.72
N ALA A 81 -2.40 -1.83 14.03
CA ALA A 81 -1.77 -0.65 14.64
C ALA A 81 -0.25 -0.53 14.38
N ARG A 82 0.39 -1.59 13.89
CA ARG A 82 1.81 -1.59 13.48
C ARG A 82 1.99 -1.55 11.97
N ALA A 83 0.92 -1.39 11.22
CA ALA A 83 0.94 -1.36 9.76
C ALA A 83 0.43 -0.01 9.24
N ALA A 84 1.08 0.50 8.21
CA ALA A 84 0.58 1.62 7.43
C ALA A 84 0.11 1.09 6.06
N TYR A 85 -1.09 1.47 5.66
CA TYR A 85 -1.63 1.17 4.35
C TYR A 85 -1.43 2.36 3.43
N VAL A 86 -0.63 2.18 2.39
CA VAL A 86 -0.28 3.24 1.43
C VAL A 86 -0.99 2.96 0.11
N ALA A 87 -1.79 3.91 -0.34
CA ALA A 87 -2.55 3.83 -1.58
C ALA A 87 -2.39 5.09 -2.43
N ASP A 88 -2.65 4.97 -3.72
CA ASP A 88 -2.67 6.10 -4.65
C ASP A 88 -4.00 6.85 -4.64
N HIS A 89 -5.03 6.27 -4.02
CA HIS A 89 -6.38 6.84 -3.94
C HIS A 89 -6.90 6.83 -2.50
N ALA A 90 -7.46 7.94 -2.07
CA ALA A 90 -8.03 8.09 -0.73
C ALA A 90 -9.16 7.08 -0.43
N TRP A 91 -9.95 6.69 -1.43
CA TRP A 91 -11.05 5.72 -1.26
C TRP A 91 -10.58 4.31 -0.84
N ASP A 92 -9.32 3.97 -1.06
CA ASP A 92 -8.76 2.65 -0.71
C ASP A 92 -8.31 2.57 0.75
N THR A 93 -8.09 3.71 1.41
CA THR A 93 -7.62 3.76 2.80
C THR A 93 -8.71 3.45 3.85
N PRO A 94 -10.00 3.80 3.66
CA PRO A 94 -11.03 3.55 4.67
C PRO A 94 -11.20 2.09 5.06
N GLY A 95 -10.94 1.15 4.15
CA GLY A 95 -11.02 -0.28 4.42
C GLY A 95 -9.96 -0.78 5.41
N ALA A 96 -8.83 -0.09 5.52
CA ALA A 96 -7.74 -0.42 6.43
C ALA A 96 -7.96 0.14 7.87
N ARG A 97 -8.68 1.23 7.99
CA ARG A 97 -8.92 1.94 9.26
C ARG A 97 -9.56 1.12 10.37
N PRO A 98 -10.64 0.35 10.11
CA PRO A 98 -11.28 -0.46 11.15
C PRO A 98 -10.34 -1.50 11.76
N LEU A 99 -9.25 -1.83 11.08
CA LEU A 99 -8.24 -2.78 11.54
C LEU A 99 -7.10 -2.09 12.31
N GLY A 100 -7.20 -0.79 12.55
CA GLY A 100 -6.20 0.00 13.26
C GLY A 100 -4.99 0.42 12.41
N MET A 101 -5.00 0.15 11.10
CA MET A 101 -3.93 0.57 10.20
C MET A 101 -3.98 2.08 9.97
N ALA A 102 -2.81 2.72 9.97
CA ALA A 102 -2.71 4.10 9.49
C ALA A 102 -2.86 4.13 7.96
N GLY A 103 -3.69 5.03 7.45
CA GLY A 103 -3.89 5.25 6.03
C GLY A 103 -3.02 6.37 5.49
N ALA A 104 -2.19 6.09 4.50
CA ALA A 104 -1.42 7.09 3.78
C ALA A 104 -1.81 7.11 2.30
N CYS A 105 -1.97 8.29 1.73
CA CYS A 105 -2.33 8.48 0.34
C CYS A 105 -1.20 9.17 -0.44
N LEU A 106 -0.88 8.59 -1.62
CA LEU A 106 0.12 9.14 -2.53
C LEU A 106 -0.59 9.85 -3.68
N TYR A 107 -0.59 11.17 -3.69
CA TYR A 107 -1.19 11.94 -4.77
C TYR A 107 -0.21 12.13 -5.94
N LYS A 108 -0.53 11.52 -7.07
CA LYS A 108 0.12 11.79 -8.35
C LYS A 108 -0.76 12.60 -9.31
N ILE A 109 -2.06 12.60 -9.08
CA ILE A 109 -3.04 13.32 -9.90
C ILE A 109 -4.02 13.98 -8.94
N THR A 110 -4.11 15.29 -9.00
CA THR A 110 -5.11 16.07 -8.30
C THR A 110 -6.46 15.85 -8.98
N LEU A 111 -7.25 14.92 -8.50
CA LEU A 111 -8.67 14.85 -8.86
C LEU A 111 -9.42 15.67 -7.82
N ALA A 112 -9.96 16.80 -8.25
CA ALA A 112 -10.58 17.81 -7.41
C ALA A 112 -11.88 17.39 -6.69
N ASP A 113 -12.31 16.13 -6.81
CA ASP A 113 -13.64 15.69 -6.41
C ASP A 113 -13.65 14.60 -5.32
N PHE A 114 -12.52 14.32 -4.67
CA PHE A 114 -12.49 13.34 -3.58
C PHE A 114 -12.31 14.03 -2.22
N ASP A 115 -13.18 13.64 -1.29
CA ASP A 115 -13.06 14.04 0.11
C ASP A 115 -11.80 13.41 0.73
N ASP A 116 -10.77 14.21 0.86
CA ASP A 116 -9.44 13.83 1.34
C ASP A 116 -9.38 13.60 2.85
N SER A 117 -10.49 13.79 3.55
CA SER A 117 -10.58 13.71 5.03
C SER A 117 -10.33 12.32 5.61
N GLN A 118 -10.08 11.31 4.77
CA GLN A 118 -10.03 9.91 5.20
C GLN A 118 -8.62 9.30 5.29
N ALA A 119 -7.60 10.00 4.82
CA ALA A 119 -6.22 9.56 5.00
C ALA A 119 -5.59 10.22 6.25
N ASP A 120 -4.83 9.44 7.02
CA ASP A 120 -4.10 9.95 8.18
C ASP A 120 -2.84 10.72 7.75
N LEU A 121 -2.34 10.43 6.55
CA LEU A 121 -1.15 11.01 5.98
C LEU A 121 -1.31 11.20 4.47
N GLU A 122 -0.88 12.36 3.99
CA GLU A 122 -0.86 12.68 2.57
C GLU A 122 0.56 13.07 2.14
N VAL A 123 1.01 12.50 1.04
CA VAL A 123 2.32 12.82 0.45
C VAL A 123 2.20 12.89 -1.08
N SER A 124 2.97 13.76 -1.69
CA SER A 124 2.96 13.95 -3.15
C SER A 124 3.65 12.83 -3.93
N GLY A 125 4.30 11.90 -3.23
CA GLY A 125 4.97 10.76 -3.84
C GLY A 125 5.80 9.97 -2.83
N PRO A 126 6.39 8.83 -3.26
CA PRO A 126 7.15 7.95 -2.38
C PRO A 126 8.38 8.59 -1.73
N ALA A 127 8.92 9.67 -2.32
CA ALA A 127 10.12 10.33 -1.81
C ALA A 127 9.94 10.93 -0.41
N GLY A 128 8.74 11.47 -0.12
CA GLY A 128 8.40 12.06 1.19
C GLY A 128 7.80 11.07 2.18
N LEU A 129 7.50 9.85 1.74
CA LEU A 129 6.76 8.90 2.56
C LEU A 129 7.56 8.44 3.79
N GLY A 130 8.88 8.18 3.62
CA GLY A 130 9.73 7.70 4.70
C GLY A 130 9.78 8.65 5.89
N ASP A 131 9.96 9.94 5.62
CA ASP A 131 10.04 10.97 6.65
C ASP A 131 8.70 11.11 7.38
N ARG A 132 7.60 11.07 6.63
CA ARG A 132 6.25 11.23 7.17
C ARG A 132 5.73 10.00 7.92
N LEU A 133 6.15 8.78 7.55
CA LEU A 133 5.78 7.56 8.29
C LEU A 133 6.33 7.54 9.71
N THR A 134 7.40 8.28 9.98
CA THR A 134 7.94 8.39 11.34
C THR A 134 7.08 9.27 12.26
N GLU A 135 6.12 10.02 11.69
CA GLU A 135 5.18 10.86 12.44
C GLU A 135 3.92 10.11 12.90
N LEU A 136 3.70 8.87 12.41
CA LEU A 136 2.59 8.00 12.78
C LEU A 136 2.94 7.10 13.96
#